data_e1750b678ea5a549cf3042639dac5799
#
_entry.id   e1750b678ea5a549cf3042639dac5799
#
_cell.length_a   1.000
_cell.length_b   1.000
_cell.length_c   1.000
_cell.angle_alpha   90.00
_cell.angle_beta   90.00
_cell.angle_gamma   90.00
#
_symmetry.space_group_name_H-M   'P 1'
#
loop_
_entity.id
_entity.type
_entity.pdbx_description
1 polymer ?
#
loop_
_entity_poly.entity_id
_entity_poly.type
_entity_poly.pdbx_seq_one_letter_code
_entity_poly.pdbx_strand_id
1 'polypeptide(L)'
;MALFAGFSFPAANAQRIPTWPDNKIAVSLSYDDALASQLDNAVPALNKYNFKASFYIVPNSANVQSRMGEWQALASEGHELGNHSLFHPCSASKASREWVSEEQNLDNYTAERAIREVLTANVFLQALDGKTQRTFTPPCFDTQAAQSDFIAPLRAHFIAIKGLDDDNGRSVLWAPSSVTGQQLIDYVKNVPEEVQLINMLFHGVGGDHLSVSVAAHAQLLDYLAANKERYYVDSYINIMNKQTKE
;
A
#
# COMPACT_ATOMS: atom_id res chain seq x y z
N MET A 1 47.68 25.33 -0.29
CA MET A 1 47.44 24.05 -0.92
C MET A 1 46.30 23.39 -0.16
N ALA A 2 45.07 23.59 -0.62
CA ALA A 2 43.86 23.06 0.05
C ALA A 2 43.43 21.78 -0.66
N LEU A 3 43.45 20.66 0.08
CA LEU A 3 42.91 19.40 -0.42
C LEU A 3 41.39 19.45 -0.40
N PHE A 4 40.77 19.42 -1.56
CA PHE A 4 39.35 19.10 -1.71
C PHE A 4 39.17 17.60 -1.58
N ALA A 5 38.61 17.16 -0.44
CA ALA A 5 38.10 15.80 -0.30
C ALA A 5 36.79 15.69 -1.09
N GLY A 6 36.84 14.98 -2.22
CA GLY A 6 35.64 14.66 -2.99
C GLY A 6 34.75 13.70 -2.22
N PHE A 7 33.54 14.14 -1.84
CA PHE A 7 32.49 13.27 -1.38
C PHE A 7 31.89 12.54 -2.61
N SER A 8 32.26 11.28 -2.80
CA SER A 8 31.54 10.37 -3.69
C SER A 8 30.20 10.01 -3.05
N PHE A 9 29.09 10.47 -3.61
CA PHE A 9 27.79 9.92 -3.30
C PHE A 9 27.70 8.53 -3.95
N PRO A 10 27.35 7.49 -3.22
CA PRO A 10 27.06 6.21 -3.86
C PRO A 10 25.78 6.34 -4.67
N ALA A 11 25.89 6.23 -5.98
CA ALA A 11 24.76 5.93 -6.84
C ALA A 11 24.32 4.50 -6.52
N ALA A 12 23.16 4.34 -5.92
CA ALA A 12 22.66 3.01 -5.68
C ALA A 12 21.17 2.94 -5.98
N ASN A 13 20.84 2.59 -7.20
CA ASN A 13 19.70 1.73 -7.43
C ASN A 13 20.19 0.28 -7.24
N ALA A 14 20.30 -0.17 -6.00
CA ALA A 14 20.50 -1.59 -5.72
C ALA A 14 19.23 -2.32 -6.20
N GLN A 15 19.37 -3.18 -7.20
CA GLN A 15 18.27 -4.02 -7.66
C GLN A 15 17.85 -4.95 -6.53
N ARG A 16 16.54 -4.99 -6.22
CA ARG A 16 16.00 -5.92 -5.24
C ARG A 16 15.73 -7.26 -5.91
N ILE A 17 16.35 -8.32 -5.43
CA ILE A 17 16.12 -9.68 -5.91
C ILE A 17 15.08 -10.35 -5.01
N PRO A 18 13.97 -10.91 -5.56
CA PRO A 18 12.99 -11.65 -4.77
C PRO A 18 13.60 -12.90 -4.11
N THR A 19 13.30 -13.11 -2.83
CA THR A 19 13.69 -14.31 -2.08
C THR A 19 12.47 -15.14 -1.63
N TRP A 20 11.27 -14.89 -2.20
CA TRP A 20 10.13 -15.80 -2.01
C TRP A 20 10.33 -17.09 -2.82
N PRO A 21 9.55 -18.17 -2.51
CA PRO A 21 9.76 -19.49 -3.12
C PRO A 21 9.88 -19.44 -4.63
N ASP A 22 10.89 -20.15 -5.15
CA ASP A 22 11.32 -20.15 -6.53
C ASP A 22 10.19 -20.25 -7.54
N ASN A 23 10.24 -19.42 -8.59
CA ASN A 23 9.32 -19.37 -9.72
C ASN A 23 7.86 -18.96 -9.41
N LYS A 24 7.57 -18.37 -8.25
CA LYS A 24 6.25 -17.82 -7.96
C LYS A 24 6.20 -16.32 -8.22
N ILE A 25 5.02 -15.86 -8.64
CA ILE A 25 4.70 -14.44 -8.69
C ILE A 25 4.16 -14.02 -7.32
N ALA A 26 4.75 -13.01 -6.69
CA ALA A 26 4.20 -12.45 -5.47
C ALA A 26 2.92 -11.66 -5.78
N VAL A 27 1.92 -11.80 -4.92
CA VAL A 27 0.67 -11.03 -4.99
C VAL A 27 0.47 -10.30 -3.68
N SER A 28 0.57 -8.98 -3.70
CA SER A 28 0.22 -8.11 -2.60
C SER A 28 -1.25 -7.74 -2.71
N LEU A 29 -2.05 -8.18 -1.74
CA LEU A 29 -3.41 -7.68 -1.55
C LEU A 29 -3.36 -6.52 -0.57
N SER A 30 -3.81 -5.34 -0.96
CA SER A 30 -3.81 -4.16 -0.11
C SER A 30 -5.13 -3.41 -0.19
N TYR A 31 -5.43 -2.66 0.89
CA TYR A 31 -6.68 -1.98 1.09
C TYR A 31 -6.40 -0.59 1.65
N ASP A 32 -6.77 0.45 0.90
CA ASP A 32 -6.54 1.84 1.29
C ASP A 32 -7.75 2.44 2.03
N ASP A 33 -7.55 3.55 2.74
CA ASP A 33 -8.54 4.40 3.43
C ASP A 33 -9.10 3.87 4.75
N ALA A 34 -8.76 2.66 5.17
CA ALA A 34 -9.27 2.05 6.41
C ALA A 34 -10.81 2.03 6.48
N LEU A 35 -11.47 1.51 5.45
CA LEU A 35 -12.92 1.49 5.28
C LEU A 35 -13.62 0.41 6.12
N ALA A 36 -14.88 0.62 6.48
CA ALA A 36 -15.67 -0.33 7.27
C ALA A 36 -15.82 -1.68 6.56
N SER A 37 -16.11 -1.66 5.26
CA SER A 37 -16.28 -2.88 4.46
C SER A 37 -15.02 -3.75 4.35
N GLN A 38 -13.85 -3.21 4.64
CA GLN A 38 -12.61 -3.98 4.72
C GLN A 38 -12.62 -4.90 5.94
N LEU A 39 -12.97 -4.38 7.11
CA LEU A 39 -13.12 -5.19 8.34
C LEU A 39 -14.28 -6.18 8.23
N ASP A 40 -15.42 -5.73 7.67
CA ASP A 40 -16.65 -6.51 7.67
C ASP A 40 -16.64 -7.62 6.60
N ASN A 41 -16.00 -7.40 5.46
CA ASN A 41 -16.07 -8.29 4.30
C ASN A 41 -14.71 -8.82 3.84
N ALA A 42 -13.67 -7.95 3.72
CA ALA A 42 -12.38 -8.38 3.18
C ALA A 42 -11.62 -9.26 4.18
N VAL A 43 -11.56 -8.88 5.46
CA VAL A 43 -10.82 -9.61 6.50
C VAL A 43 -11.34 -11.04 6.68
N PRO A 44 -12.65 -11.30 6.84
CA PRO A 44 -13.16 -12.67 6.92
C PRO A 44 -12.84 -13.51 5.68
N ALA A 45 -12.89 -12.91 4.49
CA ALA A 45 -12.56 -13.60 3.24
C ALA A 45 -11.07 -13.95 3.15
N LEU A 46 -10.16 -13.06 3.57
CA LEU A 46 -8.71 -13.31 3.65
C LEU A 46 -8.39 -14.43 4.65
N ASN A 47 -9.02 -14.38 5.83
CA ASN A 47 -8.82 -15.35 6.91
C ASN A 47 -9.22 -16.78 6.50
N LYS A 48 -10.24 -16.94 5.64
CA LYS A 48 -10.65 -18.24 5.08
C LYS A 48 -9.47 -18.98 4.42
N TYR A 49 -8.54 -18.26 3.77
CA TYR A 49 -7.38 -18.82 3.08
C TYR A 49 -6.06 -18.63 3.82
N ASN A 50 -6.11 -18.04 5.01
CA ASN A 50 -4.93 -17.60 5.77
C ASN A 50 -4.02 -16.66 4.96
N PHE A 51 -4.59 -15.84 4.09
CA PHE A 51 -3.86 -14.81 3.37
C PHE A 51 -3.59 -13.61 4.27
N LYS A 52 -2.38 -13.05 4.18
CA LYS A 52 -2.02 -11.80 4.84
C LYS A 52 -2.03 -10.68 3.81
N ALA A 53 -2.44 -9.51 4.27
CA ALA A 53 -2.65 -8.33 3.43
C ALA A 53 -2.14 -7.07 4.14
N SER A 54 -2.06 -5.96 3.40
CA SER A 54 -1.71 -4.65 3.95
C SER A 54 -2.93 -3.75 3.95
N PHE A 55 -3.22 -3.13 5.09
CA PHE A 55 -4.29 -2.15 5.24
C PHE A 55 -3.65 -0.78 5.50
N TYR A 56 -3.83 0.14 4.56
CA TYR A 56 -3.25 1.47 4.65
C TYR A 56 -4.20 2.40 5.39
N ILE A 57 -3.77 2.74 6.59
CA ILE A 57 -4.62 3.36 7.61
C ILE A 57 -4.54 4.87 7.54
N VAL A 58 -5.69 5.53 7.56
CA VAL A 58 -5.87 6.97 7.78
C VAL A 58 -6.31 7.19 9.23
N PRO A 59 -5.40 7.54 10.16
CA PRO A 59 -5.74 7.63 11.59
C PRO A 59 -6.90 8.57 11.92
N ASN A 60 -7.08 9.65 11.13
CA ASN A 60 -8.17 10.60 11.33
C ASN A 60 -9.55 10.09 10.85
N SER A 61 -9.65 8.93 10.24
CA SER A 61 -10.95 8.42 9.78
C SER A 61 -11.86 8.03 10.97
N ALA A 62 -13.15 8.32 10.85
CA ALA A 62 -14.14 7.96 11.88
C ALA A 62 -14.17 6.44 12.13
N ASN A 63 -13.93 5.64 11.09
CA ASN A 63 -13.91 4.18 11.20
C ASN A 63 -12.71 3.69 12.02
N VAL A 64 -11.53 4.29 11.86
CA VAL A 64 -10.38 3.96 12.71
C VAL A 64 -10.65 4.32 14.16
N GLN A 65 -11.20 5.52 14.41
CA GLN A 65 -11.49 6.00 15.77
C GLN A 65 -12.52 5.14 16.47
N SER A 66 -13.58 4.73 15.79
CA SER A 66 -14.67 3.93 16.38
C SER A 66 -14.37 2.43 16.49
N ARG A 67 -13.47 1.90 15.65
CA ARG A 67 -13.17 0.46 15.55
C ARG A 67 -11.68 0.16 15.83
N MET A 68 -10.99 0.99 16.58
CA MET A 68 -9.55 0.90 16.84
C MET A 68 -9.11 -0.50 17.33
N GLY A 69 -9.90 -1.13 18.21
CA GLY A 69 -9.60 -2.48 18.69
C GLY A 69 -9.61 -3.56 17.59
N GLU A 70 -10.45 -3.41 16.57
CA GLU A 70 -10.49 -4.35 15.43
C GLU A 70 -9.27 -4.18 14.52
N TRP A 71 -8.84 -2.93 14.28
CA TRP A 71 -7.59 -2.67 13.57
C TRP A 71 -6.37 -3.20 14.33
N GLN A 72 -6.35 -3.07 15.67
CA GLN A 72 -5.28 -3.65 16.49
C GLN A 72 -5.28 -5.19 16.43
N ALA A 73 -6.45 -5.82 16.48
CA ALA A 73 -6.58 -7.27 16.36
C ALA A 73 -6.05 -7.75 15.00
N LEU A 74 -6.38 -7.04 13.90
CA LEU A 74 -5.89 -7.32 12.56
C LEU A 74 -4.37 -7.37 12.48
N ALA A 75 -3.68 -6.41 13.12
CA ALA A 75 -2.22 -6.41 13.20
C ALA A 75 -1.68 -7.60 14.00
N SER A 76 -2.39 -8.03 15.03
CA SER A 76 -2.04 -9.19 15.85
C SER A 76 -2.24 -10.52 15.09
N GLU A 77 -3.15 -10.55 14.14
CA GLU A 77 -3.38 -11.67 13.23
C GLU A 77 -2.35 -11.75 12.08
N GLY A 78 -1.39 -10.83 12.02
CA GLY A 78 -0.28 -10.86 11.08
C GLY A 78 -0.49 -10.06 9.80
N HIS A 79 -1.56 -9.28 9.71
CA HIS A 79 -1.71 -8.29 8.65
C HIS A 79 -0.83 -7.07 8.91
N GLU A 80 -0.55 -6.29 7.87
CA GLU A 80 0.12 -5.01 7.99
C GLU A 80 -0.89 -3.89 8.19
N LEU A 81 -0.62 -3.01 9.17
CA LEU A 81 -1.20 -1.68 9.20
C LEU A 81 -0.19 -0.72 8.56
N GLY A 82 -0.32 -0.50 7.26
CA GLY A 82 0.49 0.45 6.48
C GLY A 82 0.06 1.89 6.74
N ASN A 83 0.90 2.84 6.34
CA ASN A 83 0.64 4.26 6.50
C ASN A 83 -0.07 4.82 5.26
N HIS A 84 -1.16 5.58 5.47
CA HIS A 84 -1.87 6.33 4.40
C HIS A 84 -2.00 7.82 4.74
N SER A 85 -0.98 8.39 5.40
CA SER A 85 -0.96 9.73 6.00
C SER A 85 -1.99 9.92 7.13
N LEU A 86 -1.92 11.05 7.82
CA LEU A 86 -2.79 11.34 8.96
C LEU A 86 -4.21 11.75 8.52
N PHE A 87 -4.32 12.55 7.44
CA PHE A 87 -5.56 13.19 6.98
C PHE A 87 -5.92 12.88 5.53
N HIS A 88 -5.18 12.05 4.83
CA HIS A 88 -5.42 11.72 3.43
C HIS A 88 -5.45 12.96 2.50
N PRO A 89 -4.40 13.82 2.50
CA PRO A 89 -4.37 14.98 1.62
C PRO A 89 -4.13 14.58 0.17
N CYS A 90 -4.86 15.22 -0.75
CA CYS A 90 -4.73 15.05 -2.20
C CYS A 90 -4.68 16.42 -2.89
N SER A 91 -4.02 16.51 -4.05
CA SER A 91 -4.01 17.71 -4.87
C SER A 91 -5.38 17.96 -5.49
N ALA A 92 -6.02 19.08 -5.17
CA ALA A 92 -7.33 19.45 -5.73
C ALA A 92 -7.24 19.92 -7.20
N SER A 93 -6.07 20.32 -7.66
CA SER A 93 -5.87 20.79 -9.05
C SER A 93 -5.88 19.68 -10.09
N LYS A 94 -5.82 18.42 -9.68
CA LYS A 94 -5.90 17.27 -10.59
C LYS A 94 -7.35 16.96 -10.99
N ALA A 95 -7.53 16.35 -12.15
CA ALA A 95 -8.86 16.01 -12.66
C ALA A 95 -9.61 15.06 -11.72
N SER A 96 -10.93 15.25 -11.61
CA SER A 96 -11.84 14.45 -10.78
C SER A 96 -11.51 14.50 -9.28
N ARG A 97 -11.05 15.66 -8.80
CA ARG A 97 -10.66 15.91 -7.39
C ARG A 97 -11.52 16.96 -6.70
N GLU A 98 -12.71 17.24 -7.22
CA GLU A 98 -13.66 18.24 -6.67
C GLU A 98 -14.14 17.90 -5.26
N TRP A 99 -13.93 16.66 -4.83
CA TRP A 99 -14.22 16.18 -3.48
C TRP A 99 -13.16 16.56 -2.43
N VAL A 100 -11.97 17.00 -2.86
CA VAL A 100 -10.88 17.38 -1.94
C VAL A 100 -11.25 18.67 -1.23
N SER A 101 -11.34 18.62 0.09
CA SER A 101 -11.60 19.81 0.91
C SER A 101 -10.41 20.75 0.93
N GLU A 102 -10.65 22.04 1.21
CA GLU A 102 -9.59 23.04 1.33
C GLU A 102 -8.51 22.65 2.36
N GLU A 103 -8.94 22.05 3.47
CA GLU A 103 -8.06 21.64 4.57
C GLU A 103 -7.15 20.46 4.19
N GLN A 104 -7.60 19.61 3.28
CA GLN A 104 -6.88 18.43 2.77
C GLN A 104 -6.26 18.66 1.40
N ASN A 105 -6.36 19.89 0.87
CA ASN A 105 -5.79 20.22 -0.43
C ASN A 105 -4.26 20.29 -0.36
N LEU A 106 -3.60 19.29 -0.93
CA LEU A 106 -2.15 19.15 -0.96
C LEU A 106 -1.46 20.30 -1.72
N ASP A 107 -2.18 20.98 -2.63
CA ASP A 107 -1.67 22.14 -3.35
C ASP A 107 -1.36 23.33 -2.41
N ASN A 108 -2.01 23.37 -1.23
CA ASN A 108 -1.84 24.37 -0.18
C ASN A 108 -0.91 23.93 0.95
N TYR A 109 -0.36 22.70 0.88
CA TYR A 109 0.58 22.19 1.87
C TYR A 109 2.00 22.62 1.52
N THR A 110 2.84 22.80 2.56
CA THR A 110 4.29 22.70 2.37
C THR A 110 4.73 21.24 2.43
N ALA A 111 5.86 20.91 1.81
CA ALA A 111 6.42 19.57 1.90
C ALA A 111 6.67 19.15 3.36
N GLU A 112 7.12 20.07 4.22
CA GLU A 112 7.35 19.81 5.64
C GLU A 112 6.05 19.48 6.39
N ARG A 113 4.91 20.08 6.00
CA ARG A 113 3.61 19.73 6.57
C ARG A 113 3.22 18.31 6.16
N ALA A 114 3.30 17.97 4.87
CA ALA A 114 2.99 16.64 4.36
C ALA A 114 3.86 15.56 5.04
N ILE A 115 5.18 15.77 5.12
CA ILE A 115 6.12 14.88 5.81
C ILE A 115 5.72 14.70 7.28
N ARG A 116 5.42 15.77 7.99
CA ARG A 116 5.04 15.74 9.40
C ARG A 116 3.76 14.95 9.65
N GLU A 117 2.76 15.09 8.79
CA GLU A 117 1.50 14.33 8.88
C GLU A 117 1.76 12.83 8.66
N VAL A 118 2.55 12.46 7.67
CA VAL A 118 2.92 11.05 7.42
C VAL A 118 3.71 10.47 8.61
N LEU A 119 4.69 11.18 9.15
CA LEU A 119 5.47 10.70 10.29
C LEU A 119 4.64 10.65 11.59
N THR A 120 3.68 11.56 11.77
CA THR A 120 2.73 11.50 12.90
C THR A 120 1.82 10.27 12.80
N ALA A 121 1.37 9.93 11.58
CA ALA A 121 0.64 8.68 11.37
C ALA A 121 1.47 7.44 11.74
N ASN A 122 2.79 7.41 11.47
CA ASN A 122 3.67 6.34 11.92
C ASN A 122 3.69 6.20 13.46
N VAL A 123 3.75 7.32 14.20
CA VAL A 123 3.71 7.32 15.67
C VAL A 123 2.38 6.74 16.17
N PHE A 124 1.25 7.16 15.59
CA PHE A 124 -0.06 6.60 15.92
C PHE A 124 -0.12 5.09 15.68
N LEU A 125 0.32 4.64 14.51
CA LEU A 125 0.30 3.23 14.15
C LEU A 125 1.22 2.39 15.04
N GLN A 126 2.39 2.94 15.44
CA GLN A 126 3.27 2.28 16.39
C GLN A 126 2.62 2.15 17.77
N ALA A 127 1.88 3.16 18.21
CA ALA A 127 1.13 3.06 19.47
C ALA A 127 0.02 2.00 19.40
N LEU A 128 -0.55 1.79 18.20
CA LEU A 128 -1.64 0.83 17.97
C LEU A 128 -1.15 -0.63 17.90
N ASP A 129 -0.04 -0.91 17.19
CA ASP A 129 0.42 -2.27 16.90
C ASP A 129 1.84 -2.60 17.43
N GLY A 130 2.55 -1.64 17.98
CA GLY A 130 3.91 -1.81 18.51
C GLY A 130 5.01 -1.91 17.45
N LYS A 131 4.69 -1.87 16.16
CA LYS A 131 5.65 -2.06 15.07
C LYS A 131 6.27 -0.73 14.64
N THR A 132 7.58 -0.75 14.37
CA THR A 132 8.34 0.42 13.90
C THR A 132 8.58 0.43 12.39
N GLN A 133 8.58 -0.74 11.75
CA GLN A 133 8.73 -0.88 10.31
C GLN A 133 7.38 -0.83 9.62
N ARG A 134 7.28 -0.06 8.54
CA ARG A 134 6.04 0.14 7.77
C ARG A 134 6.31 0.33 6.31
N THR A 135 5.26 0.14 5.51
CA THR A 135 5.18 0.67 4.15
C THR A 135 4.22 1.84 4.10
N PHE A 136 4.31 2.63 3.06
CA PHE A 136 3.48 3.81 2.83
C PHE A 136 2.83 3.74 1.45
N THR A 137 1.55 4.08 1.36
CA THR A 137 0.89 4.40 0.09
C THR A 137 0.55 5.89 0.12
N PRO A 138 1.11 6.70 -0.79
CA PRO A 138 0.75 8.12 -0.87
C PRO A 138 -0.72 8.26 -1.24
N PRO A 139 -1.52 9.06 -0.51
CA PRO A 139 -2.89 9.34 -0.91
C PRO A 139 -2.94 9.83 -2.35
N CYS A 140 -3.88 9.27 -3.12
CA CYS A 140 -4.05 9.60 -4.53
C CYS A 140 -2.79 9.40 -5.41
N PHE A 141 -1.75 8.73 -4.92
CA PHE A 141 -0.41 8.66 -5.52
C PHE A 141 0.21 10.04 -5.80
N ASP A 142 -0.16 11.05 -5.04
CA ASP A 142 0.44 12.37 -5.12
C ASP A 142 1.81 12.38 -4.42
N THR A 143 2.80 12.97 -5.08
CA THR A 143 4.20 12.97 -4.63
C THR A 143 4.72 14.37 -4.30
N GLN A 144 3.93 15.40 -4.61
CA GLN A 144 4.30 16.80 -4.44
C GLN A 144 3.26 17.53 -3.59
N ALA A 145 3.74 18.35 -2.67
CA ALA A 145 2.96 19.32 -1.90
C ALA A 145 3.37 20.72 -2.39
N ALA A 146 2.43 21.52 -2.92
CA ALA A 146 2.70 22.82 -3.53
C ALA A 146 3.96 22.83 -4.44
N GLN A 147 4.09 21.85 -5.33
CA GLN A 147 5.19 21.66 -6.28
C GLN A 147 6.54 21.19 -5.66
N SER A 148 6.58 20.89 -4.38
CA SER A 148 7.78 20.35 -3.71
C SER A 148 7.63 18.86 -3.42
N ASP A 149 8.65 18.07 -3.77
CA ASP A 149 8.70 16.64 -3.48
C ASP A 149 8.75 16.40 -1.96
N PHE A 150 7.74 15.71 -1.43
CA PHE A 150 7.70 15.29 -0.04
C PHE A 150 8.03 13.80 0.13
N ILE A 151 8.13 13.05 -0.97
CA ILE A 151 8.39 11.60 -0.94
C ILE A 151 9.87 11.29 -0.72
N ALA A 152 10.77 11.99 -1.37
CA ALA A 152 12.21 11.70 -1.27
C ALA A 152 12.71 11.68 0.19
N PRO A 153 12.37 12.66 1.05
CA PRO A 153 12.75 12.60 2.47
C PRO A 153 12.10 11.44 3.24
N LEU A 154 10.91 10.99 2.85
CA LEU A 154 10.19 9.92 3.53
C LEU A 154 10.78 8.53 3.28
N ARG A 155 11.56 8.32 2.20
CA ARG A 155 12.11 7.00 1.85
C ARG A 155 12.94 6.37 2.97
N ALA A 156 13.63 7.16 3.77
CA ALA A 156 14.40 6.66 4.91
C ALA A 156 13.54 6.13 6.09
N HIS A 157 12.26 6.43 6.10
CA HIS A 157 11.33 6.10 7.18
C HIS A 157 10.44 4.89 6.87
N PHE A 158 10.53 4.33 5.65
CA PHE A 158 9.70 3.21 5.20
C PHE A 158 10.54 2.10 4.59
N ILE A 159 10.07 0.86 4.72
CA ILE A 159 10.64 -0.29 4.02
C ILE A 159 10.45 -0.12 2.51
N ALA A 160 9.28 0.36 2.09
CA ALA A 160 8.97 0.71 0.72
C ALA A 160 7.79 1.69 0.66
N ILE A 161 7.72 2.46 -0.42
CA ILE A 161 6.58 3.31 -0.77
C ILE A 161 5.91 2.65 -1.97
N LYS A 162 4.67 2.19 -1.77
CA LYS A 162 3.93 1.41 -2.76
C LYS A 162 3.69 2.20 -4.04
N GLY A 163 3.91 1.54 -5.19
CA GLY A 163 3.78 2.16 -6.50
C GLY A 163 4.97 3.05 -6.90
N LEU A 164 5.94 3.27 -6.00
CA LEU A 164 7.14 4.07 -6.28
C LEU A 164 8.44 3.30 -6.06
N ASP A 165 8.47 2.32 -5.16
CA ASP A 165 9.68 1.57 -4.78
C ASP A 165 9.63 0.11 -5.22
N ASP A 166 8.49 -0.37 -5.67
CA ASP A 166 8.27 -1.73 -6.13
C ASP A 166 8.62 -1.93 -7.60
N ASP A 167 9.20 -0.90 -8.25
CA ASP A 167 9.43 -0.91 -9.68
C ASP A 167 10.92 -1.06 -10.03
N ASN A 168 11.23 -2.27 -10.50
CA ASN A 168 12.36 -2.51 -11.40
C ASN A 168 11.85 -2.97 -12.78
N GLY A 169 10.65 -2.49 -13.21
CA GLY A 169 9.96 -2.95 -14.41
C GLY A 169 9.39 -4.37 -14.28
N ARG A 170 9.36 -4.92 -13.05
CA ARG A 170 8.89 -6.29 -12.76
C ARG A 170 7.68 -6.31 -11.84
N SER A 171 7.08 -5.16 -11.60
CA SER A 171 5.83 -5.04 -10.84
C SER A 171 4.73 -4.43 -11.68
N VAL A 172 3.50 -4.79 -11.36
CA VAL A 172 2.30 -4.15 -11.87
C VAL A 172 1.41 -3.76 -10.71
N LEU A 173 0.69 -2.63 -10.84
CA LEU A 173 -0.26 -2.16 -9.85
C LEU A 173 -1.60 -1.89 -10.53
N TRP A 174 -2.67 -2.38 -9.92
CA TRP A 174 -4.04 -2.08 -10.33
C TRP A 174 -4.92 -1.79 -9.12
N ALA A 175 -5.68 -0.69 -9.20
CA ALA A 175 -6.71 -0.32 -8.25
C ALA A 175 -8.11 -0.56 -8.87
N PRO A 176 -8.67 -1.78 -8.75
CA PRO A 176 -9.93 -2.14 -9.38
C PRO A 176 -11.13 -1.53 -8.65
N SER A 177 -12.12 -1.08 -9.41
CA SER A 177 -13.42 -0.65 -8.90
C SER A 177 -14.53 -1.07 -9.87
N SER A 178 -15.66 -1.53 -9.34
CA SER A 178 -16.86 -1.91 -10.13
C SER A 178 -16.60 -2.97 -11.20
N VAL A 179 -15.63 -3.88 -10.95
CA VAL A 179 -15.25 -4.97 -11.87
C VAL A 179 -15.76 -6.33 -11.38
N THR A 180 -15.84 -7.29 -12.32
CA THR A 180 -16.21 -8.67 -12.02
C THR A 180 -15.04 -9.46 -11.45
N GLY A 181 -15.32 -10.58 -10.75
CA GLY A 181 -14.28 -11.51 -10.30
C GLY A 181 -13.47 -12.10 -11.45
N GLN A 182 -14.10 -12.34 -12.62
CA GLN A 182 -13.39 -12.82 -13.79
C GLN A 182 -12.37 -11.79 -14.29
N GLN A 183 -12.70 -10.49 -14.29
CA GLN A 183 -11.75 -9.44 -14.68
C GLN A 183 -10.57 -9.35 -13.71
N LEU A 184 -10.80 -9.53 -12.39
CA LEU A 184 -9.74 -9.60 -11.39
C LEU A 184 -8.81 -10.80 -11.65
N ILE A 185 -9.38 -11.97 -11.92
CA ILE A 185 -8.64 -13.19 -12.25
C ILE A 185 -7.86 -13.02 -13.56
N ASP A 186 -8.47 -12.49 -14.58
CA ASP A 186 -7.83 -12.29 -15.89
C ASP A 186 -6.66 -11.32 -15.81
N TYR A 187 -6.75 -10.27 -14.98
CA TYR A 187 -5.63 -9.38 -14.73
C TYR A 187 -4.43 -10.13 -14.12
N VAL A 188 -4.66 -10.92 -13.07
CA VAL A 188 -3.60 -11.69 -12.41
C VAL A 188 -3.00 -12.77 -13.33
N LYS A 189 -3.82 -13.38 -14.21
CA LYS A 189 -3.38 -14.43 -15.13
C LYS A 189 -2.53 -13.92 -16.28
N ASN A 190 -2.83 -12.72 -16.77
CA ASN A 190 -2.32 -12.20 -18.05
C ASN A 190 -1.23 -11.14 -17.86
N VAL A 191 -0.61 -11.06 -16.67
CA VAL A 191 0.57 -10.21 -16.49
C VAL A 191 1.70 -10.68 -17.41
N PRO A 192 2.57 -9.76 -17.91
CA PRO A 192 3.77 -10.10 -18.65
C PRO A 192 4.66 -11.10 -17.91
N GLU A 193 5.41 -11.92 -18.66
CA GLU A 193 6.23 -13.00 -18.10
C GLU A 193 7.32 -12.50 -17.13
N GLU A 194 7.84 -11.29 -17.36
CA GLU A 194 8.83 -10.63 -16.53
C GLU A 194 8.29 -10.15 -15.17
N VAL A 195 6.96 -10.11 -14.99
CA VAL A 195 6.35 -9.61 -13.74
C VAL A 195 6.57 -10.60 -12.60
N GLN A 196 7.13 -10.09 -11.52
CA GLN A 196 7.41 -10.83 -10.29
C GLN A 196 6.55 -10.40 -9.11
N LEU A 197 5.93 -9.20 -9.18
CA LEU A 197 5.05 -8.66 -8.16
C LEU A 197 3.78 -8.09 -8.78
N ILE A 198 2.64 -8.58 -8.34
CA ILE A 198 1.32 -8.02 -8.66
C ILE A 198 0.79 -7.29 -7.42
N ASN A 199 0.58 -5.99 -7.53
CA ASN A 199 -0.07 -5.17 -6.51
C ASN A 199 -1.54 -4.98 -6.85
N MET A 200 -2.42 -5.67 -6.09
CA MET A 200 -3.87 -5.44 -6.13
C MET A 200 -4.23 -4.49 -5.00
N LEU A 201 -4.63 -3.26 -5.34
CA LEU A 201 -4.99 -2.23 -4.39
C LEU A 201 -6.50 -2.01 -4.39
N PHE A 202 -7.17 -2.49 -3.36
CA PHE A 202 -8.61 -2.33 -3.16
C PHE A 202 -8.90 -1.12 -2.26
N HIS A 203 -10.12 -0.59 -2.37
CA HIS A 203 -10.72 0.30 -1.40
C HIS A 203 -11.87 -0.43 -0.72
N GLY A 204 -13.12 -0.20 -1.13
CA GLY A 204 -14.26 -0.93 -0.59
C GLY A 204 -14.42 -2.37 -1.10
N VAL A 205 -14.97 -3.24 -0.26
CA VAL A 205 -15.38 -4.60 -0.63
C VAL A 205 -16.84 -4.82 -0.23
N GLY A 206 -17.75 -4.79 -1.20
CA GLY A 206 -19.19 -4.92 -0.96
C GLY A 206 -19.85 -3.71 -0.29
N GLY A 207 -19.14 -2.61 -0.16
CA GLY A 207 -19.58 -1.36 0.43
C GLY A 207 -18.50 -0.28 0.29
N ASP A 208 -18.79 0.93 0.77
CA ASP A 208 -17.93 2.11 0.70
C ASP A 208 -17.64 2.55 -0.76
N HIS A 209 -16.69 3.47 -0.95
CA HIS A 209 -16.32 3.99 -2.27
C HIS A 209 -15.34 3.06 -3.00
N LEU A 210 -15.21 3.26 -4.32
CA LEU A 210 -14.31 2.51 -5.22
C LEU A 210 -14.37 1.00 -4.99
N SER A 211 -15.58 0.49 -4.76
CA SER A 211 -15.81 -0.86 -4.27
C SER A 211 -15.77 -1.91 -5.39
N VAL A 212 -15.30 -3.10 -5.04
CA VAL A 212 -15.61 -4.34 -5.74
C VAL A 212 -16.68 -5.11 -4.97
N SER A 213 -17.46 -5.96 -5.63
CA SER A 213 -18.45 -6.78 -4.91
C SER A 213 -17.76 -7.84 -4.04
N VAL A 214 -18.43 -8.24 -2.93
CA VAL A 214 -17.98 -9.38 -2.09
C VAL A 214 -17.75 -10.63 -2.94
N ALA A 215 -18.62 -10.90 -3.89
CA ALA A 215 -18.51 -12.06 -4.77
C ALA A 215 -17.28 -11.96 -5.71
N ALA A 216 -17.00 -10.78 -6.28
CA ALA A 216 -15.83 -10.58 -7.13
C ALA A 216 -14.53 -10.76 -6.34
N HIS A 217 -14.46 -10.16 -5.15
CA HIS A 217 -13.32 -10.31 -4.24
C HIS A 217 -13.11 -11.78 -3.86
N ALA A 218 -14.17 -12.49 -3.44
CA ALA A 218 -14.10 -13.90 -3.08
C ALA A 218 -13.61 -14.78 -4.23
N GLN A 219 -14.08 -14.55 -5.47
CA GLN A 219 -13.63 -15.29 -6.66
C GLN A 219 -12.12 -15.14 -6.90
N LEU A 220 -11.57 -13.94 -6.72
CA LEU A 220 -10.12 -13.74 -6.83
C LEU A 220 -9.38 -14.52 -5.74
N LEU A 221 -9.83 -14.46 -4.49
CA LEU A 221 -9.17 -15.19 -3.40
C LEU A 221 -9.26 -16.71 -3.59
N ASP A 222 -10.40 -17.23 -4.04
CA ASP A 222 -10.57 -18.64 -4.40
C ASP A 222 -9.57 -19.06 -5.49
N TYR A 223 -9.42 -18.23 -6.53
CA TYR A 223 -8.48 -18.48 -7.61
C TYR A 223 -7.03 -18.49 -7.12
N LEU A 224 -6.61 -17.51 -6.33
CA LEU A 224 -5.25 -17.45 -5.77
C LEU A 224 -4.96 -18.64 -4.85
N ALA A 225 -5.95 -19.04 -4.04
CA ALA A 225 -5.83 -20.18 -3.15
C ALA A 225 -5.73 -21.52 -3.88
N ALA A 226 -6.41 -21.64 -5.02
CA ALA A 226 -6.35 -22.83 -5.88
C ALA A 226 -5.04 -22.90 -6.72
N ASN A 227 -4.28 -21.82 -6.82
CA ASN A 227 -3.06 -21.73 -7.64
C ASN A 227 -1.83 -21.30 -6.81
N LYS A 228 -1.70 -21.86 -5.60
CA LYS A 228 -0.60 -21.56 -4.67
C LYS A 228 0.78 -21.96 -5.19
N GLU A 229 0.87 -22.88 -6.14
CA GLU A 229 2.11 -23.27 -6.81
C GLU A 229 2.63 -22.14 -7.71
N ARG A 230 1.75 -21.30 -8.24
CA ARG A 230 2.08 -20.16 -9.12
C ARG A 230 2.22 -18.85 -8.36
N TYR A 231 1.39 -18.64 -7.33
CA TYR A 231 1.30 -17.37 -6.62
C TYR A 231 1.72 -17.48 -5.16
N TYR A 232 2.49 -16.47 -4.71
CA TYR A 232 2.83 -16.25 -3.32
C TYR A 232 2.07 -15.01 -2.81
N VAL A 233 1.03 -15.23 -2.00
CA VAL A 233 0.19 -14.15 -1.47
C VAL A 233 0.66 -13.78 -0.07
N ASP A 234 1.02 -12.51 0.15
CA ASP A 234 1.42 -12.00 1.46
C ASP A 234 1.16 -10.47 1.55
N SER A 235 1.29 -9.91 2.76
CA SER A 235 1.28 -8.47 2.95
C SER A 235 2.43 -7.80 2.19
N TYR A 236 2.23 -6.57 1.75
CA TYR A 236 3.23 -5.84 0.98
C TYR A 236 4.55 -5.69 1.75
N ILE A 237 4.50 -5.39 3.06
CA ILE A 237 5.72 -5.29 3.87
C ILE A 237 6.49 -6.61 3.91
N ASN A 238 5.80 -7.76 4.01
CA ASN A 238 6.46 -9.06 4.03
C ASN A 238 7.10 -9.38 2.68
N ILE A 239 6.45 -9.03 1.57
CA ILE A 239 7.01 -9.18 0.23
C ILE A 239 8.26 -8.30 0.07
N MET A 240 8.17 -7.01 0.46
CA MET A 240 9.29 -6.07 0.32
C MET A 240 10.48 -6.43 1.22
N ASN A 241 10.24 -6.98 2.41
CA ASN A 241 11.30 -7.48 3.29
C ASN A 241 12.00 -8.74 2.72
N LYS A 242 11.32 -9.50 1.87
CA LYS A 242 11.91 -10.68 1.18
C LYS A 242 12.65 -10.33 -0.11
N GLN A 243 12.61 -9.08 -0.54
CA GLN A 243 13.47 -8.61 -1.62
C GLN A 243 14.85 -8.27 -1.04
N THR A 244 15.87 -9.02 -1.44
CA THR A 244 17.25 -8.67 -1.09
C THR A 244 17.72 -7.46 -1.90
N LYS A 245 18.48 -6.57 -1.24
CA LYS A 245 19.20 -5.50 -1.94
C LYS A 245 20.54 -6.08 -2.40
N GLU A 246 20.83 -5.96 -3.69
CA GLU A 246 22.19 -6.19 -4.22
C GLU A 246 23.13 -5.04 -3.85
#